data_a548f7ccf02cc03c7bf912414a2f7124
#
_entry.id   a548f7ccf02cc03c7bf912414a2f7124
#
_cell.length_a   1.000
_cell.length_b   1.000
_cell.length_c   1.000
_cell.angle_alpha   90.00
_cell.angle_beta   90.00
_cell.angle_gamma   90.00
#
_symmetry.space_group_name_H-M   'P 1'
#
loop_
_entity.id
_entity.type
_entity.pdbx_description
1 polymer ?
#
loop_
_entity_poly.entity_id
_entity_poly.type
_entity_poly.pdbx_seq_one_letter_code
_entity_poly.pdbx_strand_id
1 'polypeptide(L)'
;IALISGHGLLAFRDPFGIRPLVIGKRFSSTKKKDEWMVASESLVLENNDYQVVRDVDPGEAIFINLNGEFFSKQCSENPILCPCAFEYVYLARPDSIMNGISVYKARLKMGDYLSETIKETINSGDIDVVMPIPDSSRPAAMQVARQLGIEYREGFFKNLSLIHI
;
A
#
# COMPACT_ATOMS: atom_id res chain seq x y z
N ILE A 1 11.40 -9.97 -5.97
CA ILE A 1 11.84 -9.52 -7.30
C ILE A 1 13.30 -9.89 -7.43
N ALA A 2 13.71 -10.46 -8.56
CA ALA A 2 15.08 -10.84 -8.87
C ALA A 2 15.45 -10.42 -10.31
N LEU A 3 16.59 -9.79 -10.46
CA LEU A 3 17.19 -9.54 -11.78
C LEU A 3 18.11 -10.71 -12.13
N ILE A 4 17.79 -11.40 -13.22
CA ILE A 4 18.57 -12.54 -13.70
C ILE A 4 19.46 -12.03 -14.83
N SER A 5 20.76 -11.93 -14.56
CA SER A 5 21.74 -11.41 -15.53
C SER A 5 21.71 -12.18 -16.84
N GLY A 6 21.65 -11.48 -17.97
CA GLY A 6 21.56 -12.06 -19.31
C GLY A 6 20.19 -12.64 -19.69
N HIS A 7 19.17 -12.62 -18.80
CA HIS A 7 17.86 -13.20 -19.05
C HIS A 7 16.70 -12.23 -18.89
N GLY A 8 16.62 -11.50 -17.77
CA GLY A 8 15.52 -10.58 -17.53
C GLY A 8 15.16 -10.37 -16.07
N LEU A 9 13.96 -9.88 -15.84
CA LEU A 9 13.38 -9.59 -14.52
C LEU A 9 12.35 -10.66 -14.16
N LEU A 10 12.56 -11.33 -13.04
CA LEU A 10 11.60 -12.25 -12.43
C LEU A 10 10.97 -11.58 -11.21
N ALA A 11 9.66 -11.62 -11.09
CA ALA A 11 8.95 -11.26 -9.88
C ALA A 11 7.88 -12.30 -9.57
N PHE A 12 7.63 -12.54 -8.30
CA PHE A 12 6.61 -13.49 -7.87
C PHE A 12 6.03 -13.07 -6.53
N ARG A 13 4.77 -13.42 -6.32
CA ARG A 13 4.03 -13.18 -5.09
C ARG A 13 3.75 -14.51 -4.39
N ASP A 14 3.81 -14.52 -3.07
CA ASP A 14 3.53 -15.72 -2.28
C ASP A 14 2.08 -16.20 -2.47
N PRO A 15 1.75 -17.48 -2.15
CA PRO A 15 0.42 -18.04 -2.36
C PRO A 15 -0.70 -17.36 -1.58
N PHE A 16 -0.36 -16.59 -0.54
CA PHE A 16 -1.33 -15.84 0.27
C PHE A 16 -1.40 -14.35 -0.08
N GLY A 17 -0.51 -13.88 -0.98
CA GLY A 17 -0.44 -12.48 -1.34
C GLY A 17 -0.17 -11.56 -0.15
N ILE A 18 0.63 -12.03 0.83
CA ILE A 18 0.89 -11.32 2.11
C ILE A 18 1.44 -9.93 1.85
N ARG A 19 2.50 -9.83 1.02
CA ARG A 19 3.06 -8.55 0.62
C ARG A 19 2.50 -8.11 -0.73
N PRO A 20 2.26 -6.81 -0.93
CA PRO A 20 1.77 -6.31 -2.21
C PRO A 20 2.84 -6.39 -3.28
N LEU A 21 2.39 -6.61 -4.50
CA LEU A 21 3.21 -6.56 -5.70
C LEU A 21 2.34 -6.10 -6.86
N VAL A 22 2.74 -5.04 -7.54
CA VAL A 22 1.99 -4.41 -8.63
C VAL A 22 2.87 -4.27 -9.85
N ILE A 23 2.27 -4.43 -11.02
CA ILE A 23 2.95 -4.28 -12.31
C ILE A 23 2.36 -3.11 -13.09
N GLY A 24 3.25 -2.34 -13.72
CA GLY A 24 2.90 -1.27 -14.63
C GLY A 24 3.70 -1.31 -15.92
N LYS A 25 3.21 -0.59 -16.91
CA LYS A 25 3.88 -0.43 -18.19
C LYS A 25 3.81 0.99 -18.69
N ARG A 26 4.78 1.37 -19.53
CA ARG A 26 4.74 2.59 -20.34
C ARG A 26 5.28 2.30 -21.72
N PHE A 27 4.79 3.04 -22.71
CA PHE A 27 5.34 2.93 -24.06
C PHE A 27 6.60 3.77 -24.20
N SER A 28 7.70 3.16 -24.60
CA SER A 28 8.95 3.86 -24.91
C SER A 28 8.99 4.27 -26.38
N SER A 29 8.91 5.57 -26.64
CA SER A 29 9.00 6.12 -28.02
C SER A 29 10.36 5.86 -28.67
N THR A 30 11.43 5.84 -27.89
CA THR A 30 12.81 5.57 -28.35
C THR A 30 13.02 4.11 -28.74
N LYS A 31 12.50 3.18 -27.93
CA LYS A 31 12.64 1.74 -28.19
C LYS A 31 11.49 1.15 -28.99
N LYS A 32 10.40 1.94 -29.21
CA LYS A 32 9.16 1.51 -29.90
C LYS A 32 8.55 0.24 -29.32
N LYS A 33 8.65 0.08 -28.00
CA LYS A 33 8.11 -1.07 -27.25
C LYS A 33 7.67 -0.68 -25.85
N ASP A 34 6.87 -1.54 -25.21
CA ASP A 34 6.50 -1.38 -23.81
C ASP A 34 7.71 -1.64 -22.92
N GLU A 35 7.89 -0.77 -21.92
CA GLU A 35 8.78 -0.95 -20.79
C GLU A 35 7.91 -1.35 -19.59
N TRP A 36 8.41 -2.26 -18.78
CA TRP A 36 7.71 -2.80 -17.62
C TRP A 36 8.40 -2.41 -16.33
N MET A 37 7.62 -2.17 -15.31
CA MET A 37 8.09 -1.91 -13.96
C MET A 37 7.27 -2.70 -12.95
N VAL A 38 7.93 -3.24 -11.93
CA VAL A 38 7.31 -3.96 -10.83
C VAL A 38 7.67 -3.29 -9.53
N ALA A 39 6.66 -3.05 -8.69
CA ALA A 39 6.84 -2.37 -7.41
C ALA A 39 5.92 -2.96 -6.34
N SER A 40 6.17 -2.61 -5.08
CA SER A 40 5.28 -2.95 -3.97
C SER A 40 4.08 -2.01 -3.85
N GLU A 41 4.14 -0.82 -4.45
CA GLU A 41 3.10 0.20 -4.36
C GLU A 41 2.80 0.82 -5.73
N SER A 42 1.52 1.06 -6.03
CA SER A 42 1.06 1.67 -7.29
C SER A 42 1.67 3.05 -7.55
N LEU A 43 1.80 3.84 -6.49
CA LEU A 43 2.35 5.19 -6.57
C LEU A 43 3.77 5.24 -7.13
N VAL A 44 4.59 4.22 -6.88
CA VAL A 44 5.96 4.13 -7.43
C VAL A 44 5.91 4.04 -8.96
N LEU A 45 4.93 3.32 -9.51
CA LEU A 45 4.71 3.21 -10.94
C LEU A 45 4.27 4.55 -11.53
N GLU A 46 3.26 5.17 -10.94
CA GLU A 46 2.68 6.44 -11.39
C GLU A 46 3.69 7.59 -11.37
N ASN A 47 4.50 7.70 -10.30
CA ASN A 47 5.56 8.71 -10.18
C ASN A 47 6.71 8.54 -11.19
N ASN A 48 6.78 7.38 -11.85
CA ASN A 48 7.75 7.11 -12.91
C ASN A 48 7.10 7.02 -14.31
N ASP A 49 5.90 7.60 -14.47
CA ASP A 49 5.13 7.63 -15.71
C ASP A 49 4.75 6.24 -16.25
N TYR A 50 4.60 5.25 -15.37
CA TYR A 50 4.07 3.95 -15.71
C TYR A 50 2.57 3.88 -15.40
N GLN A 51 1.80 3.39 -16.34
CA GLN A 51 0.40 3.05 -16.11
C GLN A 51 0.33 1.75 -15.32
N VAL A 52 -0.40 1.75 -14.22
CA VAL A 52 -0.69 0.55 -13.45
C VAL A 52 -1.53 -0.40 -14.31
N VAL A 53 -1.03 -1.62 -14.50
CA VAL A 53 -1.74 -2.66 -15.25
C VAL A 53 -2.64 -3.44 -14.30
N ARG A 54 -2.06 -4.02 -13.24
CA ARG A 54 -2.78 -4.75 -12.19
C ARG A 54 -1.87 -5.11 -11.02
N ASP A 55 -2.47 -5.54 -9.93
CA ASP A 55 -1.75 -6.30 -8.91
C ASP A 55 -1.30 -7.66 -9.48
N VAL A 56 -0.19 -8.18 -8.97
CA VAL A 56 0.24 -9.57 -9.22
C VAL A 56 -0.57 -10.47 -8.31
N ASP A 57 -1.16 -11.54 -8.85
CA ASP A 57 -2.02 -12.42 -8.09
C ASP A 57 -1.24 -13.25 -7.04
N PRO A 58 -1.89 -13.68 -5.94
CA PRO A 58 -1.29 -14.61 -5.02
C PRO A 58 -0.80 -15.87 -5.73
N GLY A 59 0.45 -16.28 -5.47
CA GLY A 59 1.06 -17.46 -6.09
C GLY A 59 1.44 -17.29 -7.55
N GLU A 60 1.34 -16.09 -8.12
CA GLU A 60 1.73 -15.81 -9.50
C GLU A 60 3.20 -15.44 -9.60
N ALA A 61 3.86 -15.94 -10.64
CA ALA A 61 5.17 -15.47 -11.10
C ALA A 61 5.04 -14.76 -12.44
N ILE A 62 5.76 -13.66 -12.59
CA ILE A 62 5.88 -12.90 -13.83
C ILE A 62 7.35 -12.83 -14.25
N PHE A 63 7.59 -12.91 -15.55
CA PHE A 63 8.93 -12.79 -16.11
C PHE A 63 8.92 -11.83 -17.30
N ILE A 64 9.88 -10.94 -17.33
CA ILE A 64 10.07 -9.97 -18.41
C ILE A 64 11.48 -10.19 -18.94
N ASN A 65 11.57 -10.67 -20.19
CA ASN A 65 12.85 -10.96 -20.81
C ASN A 65 13.57 -9.66 -21.30
N LEU A 66 14.78 -9.80 -21.80
CA LEU A 66 15.57 -8.67 -22.30
C LEU A 66 14.94 -7.99 -23.53
N ASN A 67 14.07 -8.68 -24.26
CA ASN A 67 13.32 -8.09 -25.38
C ASN A 67 12.12 -7.26 -24.91
N GLY A 68 11.78 -7.29 -23.62
CA GLY A 68 10.61 -6.64 -23.05
C GLY A 68 9.32 -7.47 -23.19
N GLU A 69 9.41 -8.74 -23.56
CA GLU A 69 8.27 -9.64 -23.62
C GLU A 69 7.86 -10.05 -22.22
N PHE A 70 6.56 -9.99 -21.96
CA PHE A 70 5.95 -10.29 -20.67
C PHE A 70 5.36 -11.70 -20.65
N PHE A 71 5.69 -12.44 -19.60
CA PHE A 71 5.17 -13.77 -19.33
C PHE A 71 4.61 -13.84 -17.93
N SER A 72 3.54 -14.59 -17.75
CA SER A 72 2.90 -14.80 -16.45
C SER A 72 2.55 -16.28 -16.29
N LYS A 73 2.71 -16.80 -15.07
CA LYS A 73 2.36 -18.15 -14.71
C LYS A 73 1.84 -18.22 -13.29
N GLN A 74 0.66 -18.82 -13.12
CA GLN A 74 0.18 -19.22 -11.80
C GLN A 74 0.95 -20.45 -11.33
N CYS A 75 1.67 -20.31 -10.22
CA CYS A 75 2.56 -21.33 -9.66
C CYS A 75 1.95 -22.05 -8.45
N SER A 76 0.89 -21.49 -7.84
CA SER A 76 0.17 -22.13 -6.73
C SER A 76 -1.14 -22.74 -7.21
N GLU A 77 -1.45 -23.95 -6.74
CA GLU A 77 -2.71 -24.63 -7.06
C GLU A 77 -3.91 -24.03 -6.30
N ASN A 78 -3.69 -23.53 -5.08
CA ASN A 78 -4.74 -23.00 -4.21
C ASN A 78 -4.34 -21.61 -3.64
N PRO A 79 -4.27 -20.56 -4.47
CA PRO A 79 -3.95 -19.23 -4.00
C PRO A 79 -5.11 -18.62 -3.20
N ILE A 80 -4.80 -17.95 -2.09
CA ILE A 80 -5.79 -17.26 -1.25
C ILE A 80 -5.25 -15.87 -0.95
N LEU A 81 -6.03 -14.83 -1.23
CA LEU A 81 -5.62 -13.46 -0.92
C LEU A 81 -5.82 -13.15 0.57
N CYS A 82 -4.72 -13.14 1.33
CA CYS A 82 -4.67 -12.80 2.75
C CYS A 82 -3.60 -11.71 2.99
N PRO A 83 -3.84 -10.47 2.57
CA PRO A 83 -2.84 -9.40 2.66
C PRO A 83 -2.54 -9.05 4.11
N CYS A 84 -1.30 -8.66 4.38
CA CYS A 84 -0.88 -8.21 5.69
C CYS A 84 -1.59 -6.91 6.07
N ALA A 85 -2.27 -6.89 7.21
CA ALA A 85 -2.97 -5.69 7.70
C ALA A 85 -2.01 -4.51 7.95
N PHE A 86 -0.74 -4.78 8.31
CA PHE A 86 0.27 -3.75 8.52
C PHE A 86 0.56 -2.91 7.27
N GLU A 87 0.34 -3.45 6.08
CA GLU A 87 0.45 -2.67 4.85
C GLU A 87 -0.52 -1.49 4.85
N TYR A 88 -1.78 -1.73 5.22
CA TYR A 88 -2.80 -0.68 5.26
C TYR A 88 -2.66 0.23 6.48
N VAL A 89 -2.32 -0.34 7.65
CA VAL A 89 -2.24 0.44 8.90
C VAL A 89 -1.00 1.34 8.91
N TYR A 90 0.14 0.85 8.47
CA TYR A 90 1.42 1.49 8.73
C TYR A 90 2.34 1.65 7.52
N LEU A 91 2.63 0.54 6.78
CA LEU A 91 3.75 0.51 5.84
C LEU A 91 3.48 1.28 4.55
N ALA A 92 2.31 1.07 3.93
CA ALA A 92 2.00 1.69 2.64
C ALA A 92 1.74 3.18 2.76
N ARG A 93 2.06 3.90 1.71
CA ARG A 93 1.70 5.32 1.60
C ARG A 93 0.18 5.48 1.51
N PRO A 94 -0.38 6.55 2.10
CA PRO A 94 -1.83 6.75 2.11
C PRO A 94 -2.44 6.94 0.71
N ASP A 95 -1.66 7.43 -0.23
CA ASP A 95 -2.05 7.68 -1.62
C ASP A 95 -1.95 6.42 -2.53
N SER A 96 -1.44 5.30 -2.00
CA SER A 96 -1.38 4.02 -2.73
C SER A 96 -2.74 3.30 -2.80
N ILE A 97 -2.91 2.52 -3.88
CA ILE A 97 -3.99 1.54 -4.03
C ILE A 97 -3.37 0.15 -4.07
N MET A 98 -3.85 -0.76 -3.21
CA MET A 98 -3.37 -2.13 -3.12
C MET A 98 -4.56 -3.09 -3.13
N ASN A 99 -4.52 -4.13 -3.96
CA ASN A 99 -5.62 -5.09 -4.13
C ASN A 99 -6.98 -4.38 -4.34
N GLY A 100 -7.00 -3.29 -5.11
CA GLY A 100 -8.20 -2.47 -5.36
C GLY A 100 -8.67 -1.61 -4.18
N ILE A 101 -7.95 -1.59 -3.05
CA ILE A 101 -8.32 -0.83 -1.84
C ILE A 101 -7.41 0.39 -1.68
N SER A 102 -7.99 1.57 -1.57
CA SER A 102 -7.27 2.79 -1.21
C SER A 102 -6.81 2.72 0.24
N VAL A 103 -5.52 2.87 0.48
CA VAL A 103 -4.92 2.88 1.82
C VAL A 103 -5.50 4.00 2.69
N TYR A 104 -5.69 5.19 2.12
CA TYR A 104 -6.30 6.32 2.83
C TYR A 104 -7.72 6.01 3.30
N LYS A 105 -8.57 5.46 2.40
CA LYS A 105 -9.95 5.07 2.76
C LYS A 105 -9.97 3.96 3.81
N ALA A 106 -9.06 3.00 3.72
CA ALA A 106 -8.93 1.96 4.73
C ALA A 106 -8.61 2.54 6.12
N ARG A 107 -7.67 3.50 6.20
CA ARG A 107 -7.35 4.19 7.47
C ARG A 107 -8.49 5.02 8.02
N LEU A 108 -9.26 5.70 7.17
CA LEU A 108 -10.48 6.37 7.63
C LEU A 108 -11.48 5.37 8.20
N LYS A 109 -11.69 4.23 7.52
CA LYS A 109 -12.60 3.18 8.00
C LYS A 109 -12.17 2.56 9.33
N MET A 110 -10.85 2.41 9.53
CA MET A 110 -10.30 2.00 10.85
C MET A 110 -10.65 3.02 11.94
N GLY A 111 -10.63 4.31 11.62
CA GLY A 111 -11.08 5.38 12.51
C GLY A 111 -12.56 5.29 12.86
N ASP A 112 -13.42 4.93 11.90
CA ASP A 112 -14.86 4.71 12.16
C ASP A 112 -15.05 3.59 13.19
N TYR A 113 -14.47 2.41 12.95
CA TYR A 113 -14.58 1.28 13.90
C TYR A 113 -13.98 1.58 15.28
N LEU A 114 -12.83 2.27 15.30
CA LEU A 114 -12.21 2.67 16.56
C LEU A 114 -13.12 3.63 17.35
N SER A 115 -13.80 4.55 16.68
CA SER A 115 -14.72 5.47 17.34
C SER A 115 -15.94 4.77 17.94
N GLU A 116 -16.45 3.71 17.31
CA GLU A 116 -17.51 2.86 17.86
C GLU A 116 -17.05 2.19 19.14
N THR A 117 -15.87 1.55 19.12
CA THR A 117 -15.29 0.92 20.32
C THR A 117 -15.04 1.92 21.44
N ILE A 118 -14.57 3.13 21.14
CA ILE A 118 -14.36 4.19 22.15
C ILE A 118 -15.69 4.59 22.78
N LYS A 119 -16.77 4.78 22.01
CA LYS A 119 -18.10 5.11 22.55
C LYS A 119 -18.66 4.06 23.52
N GLU A 120 -18.32 2.79 23.29
CA GLU A 120 -18.76 1.68 24.14
C GLU A 120 -17.92 1.54 25.43
N THR A 121 -16.65 1.94 25.40
CA THR A 121 -15.69 1.65 26.47
C THR A 121 -15.33 2.87 27.32
N ILE A 122 -15.42 4.07 26.77
CA ILE A 122 -14.99 5.32 27.41
C ILE A 122 -16.12 6.35 27.31
N ASN A 123 -16.39 7.07 28.40
CA ASN A 123 -17.27 8.24 28.32
C ASN A 123 -16.60 9.33 27.49
N SER A 124 -17.17 9.69 26.35
CA SER A 124 -16.61 10.70 25.46
C SER A 124 -16.50 12.10 26.11
N GLY A 125 -17.26 12.36 27.16
CA GLY A 125 -17.15 13.58 27.97
C GLY A 125 -15.85 13.69 28.78
N ASP A 126 -15.09 12.59 28.92
CA ASP A 126 -13.82 12.56 29.64
C ASP A 126 -12.61 12.76 28.71
N ILE A 127 -12.87 13.01 27.41
CA ILE A 127 -11.82 13.20 26.37
C ILE A 127 -11.89 14.63 25.86
N ASP A 128 -10.85 15.40 26.10
CA ASP A 128 -10.75 16.80 25.63
C ASP A 128 -10.25 16.92 24.19
N VAL A 129 -9.35 16.02 23.76
CA VAL A 129 -8.67 16.13 22.48
C VAL A 129 -8.25 14.78 21.94
N VAL A 130 -8.29 14.64 20.61
CA VAL A 130 -7.72 13.50 19.87
C VAL A 130 -6.45 13.95 19.18
N MET A 131 -5.34 13.25 19.44
CA MET A 131 -4.05 13.53 18.83
C MET A 131 -3.50 12.30 18.11
N PRO A 132 -3.01 12.45 16.86
CA PRO A 132 -2.38 11.34 16.15
C PRO A 132 -0.95 11.10 16.63
N ILE A 133 -0.50 9.85 16.56
CA ILE A 133 0.92 9.55 16.53
C ILE A 133 1.38 9.64 15.06
N PRO A 134 2.27 10.59 14.70
CA PRO A 134 2.66 10.79 13.31
C PRO A 134 3.39 9.58 12.71
N ASP A 135 3.23 9.34 11.40
CA ASP A 135 2.35 10.04 10.47
C ASP A 135 1.15 9.17 10.08
N SER A 136 1.27 7.84 10.22
CA SER A 136 0.32 6.84 9.70
C SER A 136 -1.07 6.91 10.35
N SER A 137 -1.16 7.34 11.61
CA SER A 137 -2.42 7.40 12.34
C SER A 137 -3.28 8.65 12.07
N ARG A 138 -2.75 9.67 11.39
CA ARG A 138 -3.47 10.93 11.14
C ARG A 138 -4.87 10.75 10.53
N PRO A 139 -5.05 9.96 9.46
CA PRO A 139 -6.38 9.79 8.88
C PRO A 139 -7.37 9.12 9.85
N ALA A 140 -6.92 8.12 10.61
CA ALA A 140 -7.76 7.44 11.59
C ALA A 140 -8.11 8.37 12.76
N ALA A 141 -7.14 9.09 13.33
CA ALA A 141 -7.36 10.03 14.42
C ALA A 141 -8.30 11.19 14.03
N MET A 142 -8.12 11.74 12.82
CA MET A 142 -9.02 12.77 12.28
C MET A 142 -10.46 12.24 12.17
N GLN A 143 -10.63 11.00 11.73
CA GLN A 143 -11.95 10.39 11.61
C GLN A 143 -12.56 10.10 12.98
N VAL A 144 -11.77 9.62 13.96
CA VAL A 144 -12.21 9.44 15.35
C VAL A 144 -12.69 10.76 15.94
N ALA A 145 -11.90 11.82 15.84
CA ALA A 145 -12.26 13.14 16.32
C ALA A 145 -13.61 13.61 15.75
N ARG A 146 -13.78 13.44 14.43
CA ARG A 146 -15.04 13.78 13.74
C ARG A 146 -16.24 12.96 14.24
N GLN A 147 -16.08 11.65 14.42
CA GLN A 147 -17.15 10.75 14.85
C GLN A 147 -17.57 10.95 16.31
N LEU A 148 -16.63 11.38 17.14
CA LEU A 148 -16.88 11.64 18.56
C LEU A 148 -17.29 13.10 18.83
N GLY A 149 -17.12 14.00 17.86
CA GLY A 149 -17.35 15.43 18.05
C GLY A 149 -16.31 16.11 18.96
N ILE A 150 -15.09 15.55 19.02
CA ILE A 150 -13.98 15.98 19.87
C ILE A 150 -12.98 16.77 19.03
N GLU A 151 -12.26 17.72 19.65
CA GLU A 151 -11.26 18.51 18.96
C GLU A 151 -10.08 17.65 18.50
N TYR A 152 -9.64 17.84 17.24
CA TYR A 152 -8.41 17.23 16.71
C TYR A 152 -7.25 18.21 16.85
N ARG A 153 -6.12 17.77 17.40
CA ARG A 153 -4.89 18.57 17.51
C ARG A 153 -3.65 17.74 17.20
N GLU A 154 -2.66 18.38 16.58
CA GLU A 154 -1.31 17.83 16.39
C GLU A 154 -0.48 18.10 17.64
N GLY A 155 -0.26 17.09 18.47
CA GLY A 155 0.55 17.17 19.70
C GLY A 155 1.95 16.59 19.56
N PHE A 156 2.22 15.85 18.47
CA PHE A 156 3.49 15.20 18.22
C PHE A 156 4.02 15.51 16.82
N PHE A 157 5.33 15.70 16.73
CA PHE A 157 6.02 15.93 15.46
C PHE A 157 7.13 14.92 15.27
N LYS A 158 7.21 14.32 14.08
CA LYS A 158 8.29 13.44 13.70
C LYS A 158 9.56 14.26 13.45
N ASN A 159 10.60 14.00 14.24
CA ASN A 159 11.90 14.64 14.01
C ASN A 159 12.65 13.91 12.91
N LEU A 160 12.61 14.44 11.70
CA LEU A 160 13.26 13.84 10.52
C LEU A 160 14.79 13.91 10.59
N SER A 161 15.36 14.80 11.42
CA SER A 161 16.82 14.90 11.58
C SER A 161 17.43 13.70 12.31
N LEU A 162 16.62 12.93 13.04
CA LEU A 162 17.07 11.79 13.86
C LEU A 162 16.83 10.43 13.20
N ILE A 163 16.33 10.39 11.97
CA ILE A 163 16.02 9.13 11.27
C ILE A 163 17.27 8.32 10.92
N HIS A 164 18.42 8.98 10.83
CA HIS A 164 19.70 8.37 10.42
C HIS A 164 20.71 8.20 11.55
N ILE A 165 20.27 8.24 12.81
CA ILE A 165 21.11 7.98 13.97
C ILE A 165 21.05 6.50 14.32
#